data_7b88f874c3500375e4282e6830022d82
#
_entry.id   7b88f874c3500375e4282e6830022d82
#
_cell.length_a   1.000
_cell.length_b   1.000
_cell.length_c   1.000
_cell.angle_alpha   90.00
_cell.angle_beta   90.00
_cell.angle_gamma   90.00
#
_symmetry.space_group_name_H-M   'P 1'
#
loop_
_entity.id
_entity.type
_entity.pdbx_description
1 polymer ?
#
loop_
_entity_poly.entity_id
_entity_poly.type
_entity_poly.pdbx_seq_one_letter_code
_entity_poly.pdbx_strand_id
1 'polypeptide(L)'
;MYYDYHVHSHFSADCEAQMKDIVENAIEFGLKEVCFTDHIDYDYCDPSINFDIDLDEYTDHIRLMREKYGDKIKILKGVEVGFQPHIVEKCDNLVKTGDFDFAIASMHTCNKQDLYNRDYFKGKTPREAYVKYFEEMLYCVKNFKNFSVLGHLNILARYNDDVAKENLVDYFDILEVIFKELITRNKGIEINTSSLRYSNTLLLSPDVLKFYHELGGKIITLGSDTHVPNTLAHEFDYIYSILKEIGFEYITTFEKLEPKFVKI
;
A
#
# COMPACT_ATOMS: atom_id res chain seq x y z
N MET A 1 -15.04 9.40 9.80
CA MET A 1 -15.06 7.91 9.84
C MET A 1 -13.79 7.43 9.18
N TYR A 2 -13.06 6.48 9.80
CA TYR A 2 -11.77 6.03 9.28
C TYR A 2 -11.83 4.60 8.79
N TYR A 3 -11.06 4.32 7.76
CA TYR A 3 -10.94 3.04 7.06
C TYR A 3 -9.46 2.84 6.77
N ASP A 4 -8.78 1.99 7.55
CA ASP A 4 -7.34 1.79 7.41
C ASP A 4 -7.07 0.50 6.63
N TYR A 5 -6.50 0.66 5.46
CA TYR A 5 -6.30 -0.41 4.49
C TYR A 5 -4.83 -0.81 4.32
N HIS A 6 -3.95 -0.38 5.26
CA HIS A 6 -2.56 -0.82 5.28
C HIS A 6 -2.08 -0.96 6.72
N VAL A 7 -2.18 -2.19 7.22
CA VAL A 7 -1.94 -2.51 8.64
C VAL A 7 -1.21 -3.85 8.74
N HIS A 8 -0.10 -3.88 9.45
CA HIS A 8 0.71 -5.06 9.68
C HIS A 8 0.49 -5.64 11.07
N SER A 9 0.69 -6.95 11.19
CA SER A 9 0.65 -7.69 12.43
C SER A 9 1.88 -8.58 12.57
N HIS A 10 1.89 -9.39 13.63
CA HIS A 10 2.96 -10.38 13.88
C HIS A 10 3.12 -11.45 12.78
N PHE A 11 2.30 -11.42 11.72
CA PHE A 11 2.49 -12.23 10.52
C PHE A 11 3.51 -11.61 9.55
N SER A 12 3.74 -10.30 9.62
CA SER A 12 4.85 -9.65 8.89
C SER A 12 6.16 -9.83 9.65
N ALA A 13 7.24 -10.20 8.98
CA ALA A 13 8.54 -10.47 9.59
C ALA A 13 9.15 -9.27 10.34
N ASP A 14 8.68 -8.06 10.07
CA ASP A 14 9.12 -6.79 10.64
C ASP A 14 8.12 -6.17 11.63
N CYS A 15 7.07 -6.91 12.03
CA CYS A 15 6.07 -6.45 12.96
C CYS A 15 5.84 -7.44 14.11
N GLU A 16 5.89 -6.96 15.36
CA GLU A 16 5.62 -7.78 16.55
C GLU A 16 4.19 -7.59 17.11
N ALA A 17 3.42 -6.64 16.55
CA ALA A 17 2.12 -6.28 17.07
C ALA A 17 1.09 -7.41 16.88
N GLN A 18 0.43 -7.79 17.94
CA GLN A 18 -0.61 -8.83 17.86
C GLN A 18 -1.87 -8.27 17.19
N MET A 19 -2.51 -9.06 16.30
CA MET A 19 -3.78 -8.65 15.65
C MET A 19 -4.82 -8.15 16.65
N LYS A 20 -4.91 -8.81 17.80
CA LYS A 20 -5.83 -8.43 18.87
C LYS A 20 -5.61 -7.00 19.33
N ASP A 21 -4.36 -6.61 19.60
CA ASP A 21 -4.02 -5.30 20.12
C ASP A 21 -4.30 -4.20 19.08
N ILE A 22 -4.05 -4.52 17.81
CA ILE A 22 -4.40 -3.64 16.68
C ILE A 22 -5.92 -3.46 16.57
N VAL A 23 -6.71 -4.53 16.64
CA VAL A 23 -8.17 -4.45 16.56
C VAL A 23 -8.75 -3.66 17.75
N GLU A 24 -8.26 -3.88 18.97
CA GLU A 24 -8.70 -3.15 20.15
C GLU A 24 -8.40 -1.65 20.04
N ASN A 25 -7.21 -1.28 19.55
CA ASN A 25 -6.88 0.13 19.25
C ASN A 25 -7.71 0.70 18.10
N ALA A 26 -7.96 -0.07 17.03
CA ALA A 26 -8.80 0.38 15.92
C ALA A 26 -10.24 0.70 16.38
N ILE A 27 -10.78 -0.07 17.31
CA ILE A 27 -12.09 0.20 17.94
C ILE A 27 -12.02 1.47 18.79
N GLU A 28 -10.98 1.64 19.59
CA GLU A 28 -10.78 2.83 20.43
C GLU A 28 -10.65 4.11 19.59
N PHE A 29 -9.95 4.05 18.47
CA PHE A 29 -9.82 5.18 17.52
C PHE A 29 -11.06 5.40 16.66
N GLY A 30 -12.07 4.53 16.77
CA GLY A 30 -13.34 4.66 16.06
C GLY A 30 -13.31 4.33 14.58
N LEU A 31 -12.36 3.47 14.16
CA LEU A 31 -12.32 2.95 12.80
C LEU A 31 -13.59 2.16 12.49
N LYS A 32 -14.04 2.23 11.24
CA LYS A 32 -15.15 1.43 10.74
C LYS A 32 -14.69 0.11 10.14
N GLU A 33 -13.55 0.15 9.47
CA GLU A 33 -12.93 -1.03 8.89
C GLU A 33 -11.42 -0.98 9.15
N VAL A 34 -10.83 -2.13 9.43
CA VAL A 34 -9.39 -2.35 9.45
C VAL A 34 -9.07 -3.53 8.53
N CYS A 35 -8.12 -3.34 7.63
CA CYS A 35 -7.66 -4.38 6.73
C CYS A 35 -6.23 -4.76 7.09
N PHE A 36 -6.03 -5.98 7.56
CA PHE A 36 -4.68 -6.51 7.75
C PHE A 36 -4.08 -6.80 6.38
N THR A 37 -2.87 -6.32 6.15
CA THR A 37 -2.15 -6.40 4.89
C THR A 37 -0.71 -6.81 5.14
N ASP A 38 -0.54 -7.89 5.89
CA ASP A 38 0.78 -8.42 6.22
C ASP A 38 1.58 -8.75 4.94
N HIS A 39 2.91 -8.62 5.02
CA HIS A 39 3.82 -8.77 3.89
C HIS A 39 3.88 -10.20 3.34
N ILE A 40 3.83 -10.31 2.00
CA ILE A 40 4.32 -11.48 1.27
C ILE A 40 5.26 -11.00 0.16
N ASP A 41 6.56 -11.12 0.39
CA ASP A 41 7.60 -10.68 -0.53
C ASP A 41 8.43 -11.88 -1.00
N TYR A 42 7.99 -12.50 -2.10
CA TYR A 42 8.73 -13.60 -2.70
C TYR A 42 10.08 -13.17 -3.24
N ASP A 43 11.09 -13.99 -3.08
CA ASP A 43 12.46 -13.73 -3.52
C ASP A 43 13.01 -12.38 -3.02
N TYR A 44 12.67 -12.06 -1.75
CA TYR A 44 13.25 -10.88 -1.12
C TYR A 44 14.77 -11.00 -1.12
N CYS A 45 15.45 -9.89 -1.39
CA CYS A 45 16.89 -9.91 -1.67
C CYS A 45 17.77 -10.15 -0.44
N ASP A 46 17.25 -10.02 0.79
CA ASP A 46 17.94 -10.45 2.02
C ASP A 46 17.41 -11.82 2.46
N PRO A 47 18.18 -12.90 2.28
CA PRO A 47 17.74 -14.24 2.62
C PRO A 47 17.63 -14.49 4.13
N SER A 48 18.06 -13.54 4.97
CA SER A 48 17.91 -13.63 6.43
C SER A 48 16.51 -13.25 6.91
N ILE A 49 15.71 -12.59 6.05
CA ILE A 49 14.35 -12.16 6.34
C ILE A 49 13.38 -13.01 5.50
N ASN A 50 12.46 -13.66 6.16
CA ASN A 50 11.41 -14.44 5.50
C ASN A 50 10.06 -13.72 5.61
N PHE A 51 9.54 -13.25 4.47
CA PHE A 51 8.21 -12.65 4.36
C PHE A 51 7.16 -13.64 3.83
N ASP A 52 7.38 -14.94 3.93
CA ASP A 52 6.35 -15.93 3.63
C ASP A 52 5.41 -16.10 4.85
N ILE A 53 4.11 -16.06 4.59
CA ILE A 53 3.07 -16.24 5.62
C ILE A 53 2.42 -17.61 5.45
N ASP A 54 2.14 -18.31 6.56
CA ASP A 54 1.20 -19.42 6.57
C ASP A 54 -0.22 -18.87 6.40
N LEU A 55 -0.76 -19.02 5.19
CA LEU A 55 -2.06 -18.46 4.83
C LEU A 55 -3.24 -19.13 5.56
N ASP A 56 -3.12 -20.37 5.98
CA ASP A 56 -4.15 -21.07 6.73
C ASP A 56 -4.19 -20.51 8.16
N GLU A 57 -3.03 -20.36 8.80
CA GLU A 57 -2.91 -19.74 10.12
C GLU A 57 -3.37 -18.27 10.10
N TYR A 58 -2.96 -17.51 9.08
CA TYR A 58 -3.39 -16.12 8.88
C TYR A 58 -4.92 -16.02 8.76
N THR A 59 -5.52 -16.88 7.94
CA THR A 59 -6.97 -16.93 7.76
C THR A 59 -7.71 -17.27 9.06
N ASP A 60 -7.20 -18.23 9.83
CA ASP A 60 -7.78 -18.60 11.11
C ASP A 60 -7.71 -17.46 12.13
N HIS A 61 -6.59 -16.72 12.19
CA HIS A 61 -6.47 -15.56 13.07
C HIS A 61 -7.47 -14.45 12.69
N ILE A 62 -7.60 -14.13 11.40
CA ILE A 62 -8.61 -13.17 10.92
C ILE A 62 -10.02 -13.63 11.29
N ARG A 63 -10.33 -14.91 11.12
CA ARG A 63 -11.63 -15.49 11.51
C ARG A 63 -11.91 -15.32 13.00
N LEU A 64 -10.95 -15.64 13.85
CA LEU A 64 -11.05 -15.44 15.31
C LEU A 64 -11.28 -13.98 15.70
N MET A 65 -10.59 -13.03 15.03
CA MET A 65 -10.82 -11.59 15.26
C MET A 65 -12.23 -11.18 14.83
N ARG A 66 -12.71 -11.66 13.68
CA ARG A 66 -14.09 -11.40 13.22
C ARG A 66 -15.15 -11.97 14.18
N GLU A 67 -14.94 -13.17 14.69
CA GLU A 67 -15.86 -13.79 15.68
C GLU A 67 -15.93 -12.99 16.98
N LYS A 68 -14.80 -12.43 17.42
CA LYS A 68 -14.71 -11.71 18.70
C LYS A 68 -15.14 -10.25 18.62
N TYR A 69 -14.86 -9.57 17.51
CA TYR A 69 -14.98 -8.11 17.41
C TYR A 69 -15.86 -7.64 16.24
N GLY A 70 -16.42 -8.53 15.45
CA GLY A 70 -17.14 -8.19 14.23
C GLY A 70 -18.45 -7.42 14.45
N ASP A 71 -18.95 -7.38 15.67
CA ASP A 71 -20.07 -6.51 16.09
C ASP A 71 -19.66 -5.06 16.30
N LYS A 72 -18.36 -4.76 16.42
CA LYS A 72 -17.81 -3.45 16.73
C LYS A 72 -17.07 -2.82 15.54
N ILE A 73 -16.35 -3.62 14.78
CA ILE A 73 -15.52 -3.18 13.66
C ILE A 73 -15.50 -4.24 12.56
N LYS A 74 -15.51 -3.81 11.30
CA LYS A 74 -15.32 -4.73 10.17
C LYS A 74 -13.83 -5.02 10.00
N ILE A 75 -13.46 -6.31 10.03
CA ILE A 75 -12.09 -6.79 9.91
C ILE A 75 -11.93 -7.49 8.56
N LEU A 76 -10.98 -7.04 7.78
CA LEU A 76 -10.74 -7.53 6.42
C LEU A 76 -9.42 -8.30 6.34
N LYS A 77 -9.43 -9.35 5.52
CA LYS A 77 -8.26 -10.13 5.16
C LYS A 77 -7.64 -9.54 3.90
N GLY A 78 -6.58 -8.81 4.05
CA GLY A 78 -5.79 -8.29 2.94
C GLY A 78 -4.40 -8.91 2.89
N VAL A 79 -3.60 -8.39 1.99
CA VAL A 79 -2.18 -8.73 1.83
C VAL A 79 -1.46 -7.55 1.18
N GLU A 80 -0.24 -7.29 1.63
CA GLU A 80 0.71 -6.47 0.88
C GLU A 80 1.70 -7.38 0.17
N VAL A 81 1.67 -7.33 -1.17
CA VAL A 81 2.48 -8.21 -2.01
C VAL A 81 3.65 -7.45 -2.60
N GLY A 82 4.85 -7.81 -2.20
CA GLY A 82 6.07 -7.32 -2.83
C GLY A 82 6.23 -7.89 -4.23
N PHE A 83 6.12 -7.06 -5.25
CA PHE A 83 6.23 -7.51 -6.63
C PHE A 83 7.60 -7.20 -7.23
N GLN A 84 8.04 -8.07 -8.11
CA GLN A 84 9.24 -7.92 -8.95
C GLN A 84 8.93 -8.54 -10.33
N PRO A 85 9.57 -8.09 -11.42
CA PRO A 85 9.26 -8.57 -12.78
C PRO A 85 9.29 -10.08 -12.95
N HIS A 86 10.25 -10.76 -12.30
CA HIS A 86 10.45 -12.19 -12.47
C HIS A 86 9.51 -13.08 -11.67
N ILE A 87 8.79 -12.51 -10.68
CA ILE A 87 7.84 -13.23 -9.82
C ILE A 87 6.39 -12.73 -9.96
N VAL A 88 6.13 -11.79 -10.85
CA VAL A 88 4.83 -11.16 -10.99
C VAL A 88 3.67 -12.15 -11.20
N GLU A 89 3.92 -13.25 -11.92
CA GLU A 89 2.93 -14.31 -12.12
C GLU A 89 2.65 -15.10 -10.82
N LYS A 90 3.68 -15.30 -9.98
CA LYS A 90 3.53 -15.93 -8.66
C LYS A 90 2.70 -15.05 -7.74
N CYS A 91 2.96 -13.73 -7.75
CA CYS A 91 2.17 -12.73 -7.01
C CYS A 91 0.71 -12.70 -7.48
N ASP A 92 0.48 -12.75 -8.78
CA ASP A 92 -0.87 -12.77 -9.37
C ASP A 92 -1.64 -14.01 -8.93
N ASN A 93 -1.01 -15.18 -8.96
CA ASN A 93 -1.63 -16.42 -8.52
C ASN A 93 -1.93 -16.43 -7.01
N LEU A 94 -1.04 -15.89 -6.19
CA LEU A 94 -1.26 -15.74 -4.74
C LEU A 94 -2.58 -15.00 -4.46
N VAL A 95 -2.75 -13.81 -5.05
CA VAL A 95 -3.94 -12.99 -4.80
C VAL A 95 -5.20 -13.65 -5.36
N LYS A 96 -5.08 -14.27 -6.54
CA LYS A 96 -6.21 -14.99 -7.16
C LYS A 96 -6.73 -16.16 -6.33
N THR A 97 -5.85 -16.86 -5.61
CA THR A 97 -6.20 -18.09 -4.89
C THR A 97 -6.33 -17.92 -3.38
N GLY A 98 -5.84 -16.80 -2.83
CA GLY A 98 -5.71 -16.60 -1.39
C GLY A 98 -6.97 -16.13 -0.66
N ASP A 99 -8.11 -15.96 -1.37
CA ASP A 99 -9.39 -15.50 -0.81
C ASP A 99 -9.25 -14.22 0.04
N PHE A 100 -8.61 -13.20 -0.57
CA PHE A 100 -8.41 -11.89 0.05
C PHE A 100 -9.57 -10.94 -0.23
N ASP A 101 -9.84 -10.05 0.72
CA ASP A 101 -10.74 -8.91 0.53
C ASP A 101 -10.07 -7.76 -0.22
N PHE A 102 -8.74 -7.63 -0.04
CA PHE A 102 -7.95 -6.53 -0.57
C PHE A 102 -6.50 -6.95 -0.78
N ALA A 103 -5.84 -6.40 -1.79
CA ALA A 103 -4.42 -6.64 -2.05
C ALA A 103 -3.72 -5.36 -2.49
N ILE A 104 -2.65 -5.02 -1.79
CA ILE A 104 -1.72 -3.94 -2.17
C ILE A 104 -0.61 -4.54 -3.01
N ALA A 105 -0.31 -3.93 -4.15
CA ALA A 105 0.88 -4.24 -4.93
C ALA A 105 1.98 -3.24 -4.58
N SER A 106 3.07 -3.69 -3.97
CA SER A 106 4.14 -2.84 -3.44
C SER A 106 5.50 -3.20 -4.02
N MET A 107 6.35 -2.20 -4.24
CA MET A 107 7.71 -2.41 -4.70
C MET A 107 8.69 -2.15 -3.56
N HIS A 108 9.18 -3.21 -2.92
CA HIS A 108 10.20 -3.14 -1.86
C HIS A 108 11.61 -3.41 -2.39
N THR A 109 11.68 -4.04 -3.54
CA THR A 109 12.91 -4.39 -4.24
C THR A 109 12.80 -3.92 -5.68
N CYS A 110 13.82 -3.25 -6.21
CA CYS A 110 13.91 -2.84 -7.59
C CYS A 110 15.24 -3.32 -8.20
N ASN A 111 15.19 -3.90 -9.39
CA ASN A 111 16.35 -4.49 -10.04
C ASN A 111 17.09 -5.52 -9.14
N LYS A 112 16.31 -6.31 -8.36
CA LYS A 112 16.81 -7.27 -7.36
C LYS A 112 17.69 -6.64 -6.27
N GLN A 113 17.54 -5.35 -6.02
CA GLN A 113 18.24 -4.59 -4.99
C GLN A 113 17.25 -4.02 -4.00
N ASP A 114 17.57 -4.13 -2.73
CA ASP A 114 16.74 -3.66 -1.63
C ASP A 114 16.69 -2.13 -1.59
N LEU A 115 15.48 -1.60 -1.40
CA LEU A 115 15.26 -0.18 -1.20
C LEU A 115 15.57 0.22 0.25
N TYR A 116 15.20 -0.60 1.22
CA TYR A 116 15.33 -0.31 2.65
C TYR A 116 16.81 -0.20 3.08
N ASN A 117 17.66 -1.17 2.72
CA ASN A 117 19.10 -1.15 3.03
C ASN A 117 19.91 -0.20 2.13
N ARG A 118 19.23 0.47 1.18
CA ARG A 118 19.78 1.47 0.26
C ARG A 118 20.73 0.93 -0.81
N ASP A 119 20.80 -0.38 -1.01
CA ASP A 119 21.65 -0.97 -2.05
C ASP A 119 21.21 -0.53 -3.46
N TYR A 120 19.92 -0.36 -3.65
CA TYR A 120 19.35 0.11 -4.91
C TYR A 120 19.91 1.47 -5.38
N PHE A 121 20.23 2.38 -4.45
CA PHE A 121 20.66 3.74 -4.80
C PHE A 121 22.14 3.85 -5.15
N LYS A 122 22.95 2.82 -4.85
CA LYS A 122 24.39 2.86 -5.10
C LYS A 122 24.72 3.07 -6.58
N GLY A 123 25.48 4.13 -6.85
CA GLY A 123 25.96 4.48 -8.20
C GLY A 123 24.89 5.06 -9.13
N LYS A 124 23.73 5.47 -8.61
CA LYS A 124 22.67 6.12 -9.36
C LYS A 124 22.49 7.57 -8.90
N THR A 125 22.21 8.45 -9.82
CA THR A 125 21.62 9.76 -9.53
C THR A 125 20.17 9.60 -9.09
N PRO A 126 19.56 10.57 -8.38
CA PRO A 126 18.14 10.52 -8.02
C PRO A 126 17.23 10.28 -9.22
N ARG A 127 17.51 10.97 -10.35
CA ARG A 127 16.74 10.80 -11.58
C ARG A 127 16.85 9.39 -12.15
N GLU A 128 18.04 8.81 -12.23
CA GLU A 128 18.22 7.42 -12.69
C GLU A 128 17.50 6.41 -11.79
N ALA A 129 17.50 6.65 -10.48
CA ALA A 129 16.78 5.82 -9.54
C ALA A 129 15.26 5.86 -9.81
N TYR A 130 14.65 7.04 -9.96
CA TYR A 130 13.22 7.15 -10.26
C TYR A 130 12.84 6.57 -11.61
N VAL A 131 13.59 6.88 -12.66
CA VAL A 131 13.29 6.37 -14.00
C VAL A 131 13.27 4.84 -13.98
N LYS A 132 14.31 4.21 -13.42
CA LYS A 132 14.39 2.74 -13.34
C LYS A 132 13.29 2.14 -12.49
N TYR A 133 12.96 2.77 -11.37
CA TYR A 133 11.90 2.35 -10.47
C TYR A 133 10.53 2.38 -11.16
N PHE A 134 10.19 3.47 -11.83
CA PHE A 134 8.91 3.58 -12.52
C PHE A 134 8.81 2.71 -13.77
N GLU A 135 9.92 2.47 -14.49
CA GLU A 135 9.96 1.50 -15.60
C GLU A 135 9.62 0.09 -15.14
N GLU A 136 10.24 -0.35 -14.04
CA GLU A 136 10.00 -1.68 -13.47
C GLU A 136 8.59 -1.78 -12.88
N MET A 137 8.14 -0.74 -12.18
CA MET A 137 6.76 -0.63 -11.68
C MET A 137 5.75 -0.74 -12.82
N LEU A 138 5.94 -0.01 -13.92
CA LEU A 138 5.04 -0.06 -15.09
C LEU A 138 4.97 -1.46 -15.68
N TYR A 139 6.13 -2.16 -15.78
CA TYR A 139 6.14 -3.54 -16.22
C TYR A 139 5.30 -4.44 -15.30
N CYS A 140 5.49 -4.32 -13.99
CA CYS A 140 4.76 -5.14 -13.02
C CYS A 140 3.27 -4.82 -13.02
N VAL A 141 2.89 -3.54 -13.04
CA VAL A 141 1.48 -3.12 -13.09
C VAL A 141 0.76 -3.68 -14.32
N LYS A 142 1.43 -3.77 -15.47
CA LYS A 142 0.86 -4.36 -16.69
C LYS A 142 0.65 -5.88 -16.60
N ASN A 143 1.46 -6.58 -15.82
CA ASN A 143 1.48 -8.03 -15.77
C ASN A 143 0.81 -8.62 -14.51
N PHE A 144 0.77 -7.91 -13.40
CA PHE A 144 0.00 -8.26 -12.21
C PHE A 144 -1.48 -7.87 -12.42
N LYS A 145 -2.41 -8.82 -12.30
CA LYS A 145 -3.82 -8.60 -12.67
C LYS A 145 -4.74 -8.44 -11.47
N ASN A 146 -4.48 -9.17 -10.40
CA ASN A 146 -5.45 -9.38 -9.33
C ASN A 146 -5.27 -8.47 -8.10
N PHE A 147 -4.33 -7.50 -8.08
CA PHE A 147 -4.22 -6.55 -6.98
C PHE A 147 -5.36 -5.50 -6.99
N SER A 148 -5.54 -4.79 -5.89
CA SER A 148 -6.55 -3.73 -5.73
C SER A 148 -5.98 -2.34 -5.98
N VAL A 149 -4.88 -2.00 -5.31
CA VAL A 149 -4.20 -0.71 -5.42
C VAL A 149 -2.68 -0.87 -5.49
N LEU A 150 -2.03 0.13 -6.06
CA LEU A 150 -0.59 0.29 -6.00
C LEU A 150 -0.23 0.97 -4.67
N GLY A 151 0.59 0.31 -3.86
CA GLY A 151 1.03 0.78 -2.54
C GLY A 151 2.09 1.87 -2.64
N HIS A 152 2.19 2.72 -1.64
CA HIS A 152 3.21 3.77 -1.43
C HIS A 152 4.10 4.08 -2.65
N LEU A 153 3.48 4.48 -3.74
CA LEU A 153 4.07 4.68 -5.08
C LEU A 153 5.43 5.40 -5.06
N ASN A 154 5.66 6.28 -4.08
CA ASN A 154 6.90 7.05 -3.93
C ASN A 154 7.75 6.61 -2.73
N ILE A 155 7.83 5.31 -2.45
CA ILE A 155 8.59 4.79 -1.31
C ILE A 155 10.09 5.14 -1.37
N LEU A 156 10.64 5.41 -2.55
CA LEU A 156 12.05 5.80 -2.72
C LEU A 156 12.42 7.02 -1.85
N ALA A 157 11.51 7.98 -1.74
CA ALA A 157 11.71 9.19 -0.94
C ALA A 157 11.87 8.90 0.57
N ARG A 158 11.36 7.76 1.07
CA ARG A 158 11.54 7.33 2.47
C ARG A 158 12.97 6.93 2.77
N TYR A 159 13.66 6.35 1.80
CA TYR A 159 14.95 5.70 2.03
C TYR A 159 16.17 6.50 1.56
N ASN A 160 15.97 7.59 0.82
CA ASN A 160 17.10 8.40 0.32
C ASN A 160 16.74 9.89 0.27
N ASP A 161 17.44 10.69 1.08
CA ASP A 161 17.19 12.13 1.23
C ASP A 161 17.44 12.93 -0.06
N ASP A 162 18.35 12.49 -0.93
CA ASP A 162 18.59 13.17 -2.21
C ASP A 162 17.48 12.85 -3.21
N VAL A 163 17.01 11.61 -3.22
CA VAL A 163 15.84 11.18 -4.00
C VAL A 163 14.56 11.88 -3.51
N ALA A 164 14.44 12.11 -2.20
CA ALA A 164 13.28 12.81 -1.63
C ALA A 164 13.16 14.29 -2.07
N LYS A 165 14.24 14.88 -2.59
CA LYS A 165 14.26 16.27 -3.12
C LYS A 165 13.74 16.36 -4.55
N GLU A 166 13.64 15.24 -5.27
CA GLU A 166 13.10 15.21 -6.62
C GLU A 166 11.61 15.56 -6.62
N ASN A 167 11.18 16.29 -7.62
CA ASN A 167 9.78 16.60 -7.80
C ASN A 167 9.12 15.56 -8.71
N LEU A 168 8.12 14.83 -8.21
CA LEU A 168 7.39 13.82 -9.00
C LEU A 168 6.69 14.40 -10.24
N VAL A 169 6.46 15.71 -10.30
CA VAL A 169 5.94 16.40 -11.50
C VAL A 169 6.87 16.18 -12.71
N ASP A 170 8.17 16.07 -12.49
CA ASP A 170 9.15 15.84 -13.56
C ASP A 170 9.09 14.42 -14.17
N TYR A 171 8.25 13.56 -13.59
CA TYR A 171 8.01 12.16 -14.02
C TYR A 171 6.56 11.93 -14.47
N PHE A 172 5.78 12.99 -14.69
CA PHE A 172 4.37 12.85 -15.08
C PHE A 172 4.17 12.06 -16.37
N ASP A 173 5.12 12.09 -17.31
CA ASP A 173 5.03 11.29 -18.54
C ASP A 173 4.90 9.78 -18.26
N ILE A 174 5.73 9.24 -17.36
CA ILE A 174 5.67 7.83 -17.00
C ILE A 174 4.53 7.54 -16.00
N LEU A 175 4.26 8.45 -15.07
CA LEU A 175 3.16 8.34 -14.12
C LEU A 175 1.81 8.34 -14.84
N GLU A 176 1.65 9.13 -15.91
CA GLU A 176 0.45 9.11 -16.75
C GLU A 176 0.17 7.71 -17.31
N VAL A 177 1.22 7.05 -17.81
CA VAL A 177 1.07 5.70 -18.36
C VAL A 177 0.69 4.70 -17.26
N ILE A 178 1.33 4.79 -16.08
CA ILE A 178 1.00 3.94 -14.93
C ILE A 178 -0.44 4.18 -14.48
N PHE A 179 -0.84 5.43 -14.29
CA PHE A 179 -2.18 5.77 -13.83
C PHE A 179 -3.27 5.37 -14.84
N LYS A 180 -3.05 5.58 -16.13
CA LYS A 180 -3.99 5.13 -17.17
C LYS A 180 -4.12 3.60 -17.19
N GLU A 181 -3.04 2.87 -17.00
CA GLU A 181 -3.08 1.41 -16.87
C GLU A 181 -3.92 0.98 -15.65
N LEU A 182 -3.71 1.61 -14.49
CA LEU A 182 -4.49 1.35 -13.28
C LEU A 182 -5.98 1.65 -13.51
N ILE A 183 -6.30 2.84 -14.00
CA ILE A 183 -7.68 3.31 -14.22
C ILE A 183 -8.42 2.40 -15.21
N THR A 184 -7.80 2.07 -16.34
CA THR A 184 -8.40 1.22 -17.37
C THR A 184 -8.76 -0.18 -16.85
N ARG A 185 -8.02 -0.65 -15.85
CA ARG A 185 -8.19 -1.97 -15.25
C ARG A 185 -8.98 -1.95 -13.94
N ASN A 186 -9.61 -0.82 -13.62
CA ASN A 186 -10.34 -0.63 -12.37
C ASN A 186 -9.48 -0.90 -11.12
N LYS A 187 -8.22 -0.43 -11.17
CA LYS A 187 -7.26 -0.44 -10.06
C LYS A 187 -7.04 0.98 -9.57
N GLY A 188 -6.49 1.11 -8.37
CA GLY A 188 -6.26 2.41 -7.77
C GLY A 188 -4.86 2.61 -7.23
N ILE A 189 -4.75 3.64 -6.41
CA ILE A 189 -3.55 4.00 -5.66
C ILE A 189 -3.86 4.04 -4.16
N GLU A 190 -2.84 3.80 -3.37
CA GLU A 190 -2.87 4.04 -1.93
C GLU A 190 -2.33 5.43 -1.62
N ILE A 191 -2.94 6.10 -0.64
CA ILE A 191 -2.33 7.22 0.07
C ILE A 191 -1.78 6.67 1.38
N ASN A 192 -0.47 6.46 1.41
CA ASN A 192 0.24 5.96 2.58
C ASN A 192 0.69 7.14 3.45
N THR A 193 0.26 7.13 4.71
CA THR A 193 0.53 8.24 5.64
C THR A 193 1.72 8.01 6.55
N SER A 194 2.39 6.87 6.46
CA SER A 194 3.49 6.51 7.36
C SER A 194 4.65 7.50 7.33
N SER A 195 4.91 8.13 6.17
CA SER A 195 5.97 9.14 6.04
C SER A 195 5.73 10.38 6.90
N LEU A 196 4.46 10.71 7.17
CA LEU A 196 4.11 11.85 8.02
C LEU A 196 4.56 11.67 9.48
N ARG A 197 4.82 10.42 9.91
CA ARG A 197 5.40 10.14 11.23
C ARG A 197 6.87 10.54 11.37
N TYR A 198 7.58 10.65 10.25
CA TYR A 198 9.04 10.82 10.24
C TYR A 198 9.51 12.13 9.61
N SER A 199 8.80 12.62 8.60
CA SER A 199 9.29 13.72 7.77
C SER A 199 8.32 14.89 7.59
N ASN A 200 7.10 14.81 8.12
CA ASN A 200 6.00 15.74 7.83
C ASN A 200 5.71 15.92 6.32
N THR A 201 6.14 14.98 5.49
CA THR A 201 5.99 15.04 4.03
C THR A 201 5.21 13.81 3.56
N LEU A 202 4.14 14.04 2.82
CA LEU A 202 3.36 12.97 2.20
C LEU A 202 4.14 12.36 1.03
N LEU A 203 4.19 11.03 0.93
CA LEU A 203 4.85 10.33 -0.18
C LEU A 203 4.25 10.70 -1.54
N LEU A 204 2.91 10.82 -1.61
CA LEU A 204 2.23 11.37 -2.79
C LEU A 204 1.82 12.81 -2.52
N SER A 205 2.50 13.74 -3.19
CA SER A 205 2.16 15.16 -3.08
C SER A 205 0.74 15.46 -3.60
N PRO A 206 0.10 16.56 -3.15
CA PRO A 206 -1.19 17.00 -3.69
C PRO A 206 -1.20 17.15 -5.21
N ASP A 207 -0.08 17.56 -5.84
CA ASP A 207 0.03 17.68 -7.29
C ASP A 207 -0.12 16.33 -8.01
N VAL A 208 0.49 15.27 -7.45
CA VAL A 208 0.37 13.90 -7.99
C VAL A 208 -1.05 13.38 -7.82
N LEU A 209 -1.68 13.63 -6.66
CA LEU A 209 -3.08 13.24 -6.42
C LEU A 209 -4.05 13.98 -7.35
N LYS A 210 -3.81 15.27 -7.57
CA LYS A 210 -4.59 16.07 -8.53
C LYS A 210 -4.42 15.55 -9.95
N PHE A 211 -3.20 15.24 -10.36
CA PHE A 211 -2.94 14.67 -11.68
C PHE A 211 -3.64 13.31 -11.86
N TYR A 212 -3.60 12.43 -10.86
CA TYR A 212 -4.36 11.17 -10.89
C TYR A 212 -5.87 11.41 -11.04
N HIS A 213 -6.43 12.39 -10.30
CA HIS A 213 -7.84 12.78 -10.40
C HIS A 213 -8.21 13.32 -11.78
N GLU A 214 -7.39 14.20 -12.35
CA GLU A 214 -7.58 14.79 -13.69
C GLU A 214 -7.57 13.74 -14.80
N LEU A 215 -6.79 12.66 -14.64
CA LEU A 215 -6.80 11.49 -15.53
C LEU A 215 -8.05 10.62 -15.39
N GLY A 216 -8.93 10.91 -14.43
CA GLY A 216 -10.15 10.15 -14.14
C GLY A 216 -9.97 9.06 -13.08
N GLY A 217 -8.89 9.09 -12.33
CA GLY A 217 -8.66 8.19 -11.20
C GLY A 217 -9.68 8.42 -10.08
N LYS A 218 -10.27 7.34 -9.58
CA LYS A 218 -11.33 7.38 -8.56
C LYS A 218 -11.07 6.44 -7.39
N ILE A 219 -10.29 5.39 -7.61
CA ILE A 219 -10.02 4.37 -6.58
C ILE A 219 -8.81 4.84 -5.78
N ILE A 220 -9.08 5.23 -4.52
CA ILE A 220 -8.08 5.66 -3.56
C ILE A 220 -8.37 4.99 -2.23
N THR A 221 -7.38 4.31 -1.65
CA THR A 221 -7.40 3.84 -0.26
C THR A 221 -6.48 4.68 0.60
N LEU A 222 -6.75 4.72 1.91
CA LEU A 222 -5.84 5.27 2.90
C LEU A 222 -5.20 4.11 3.66
N GLY A 223 -3.91 4.22 3.88
CA GLY A 223 -3.13 3.28 4.66
C GLY A 223 -2.22 4.00 5.65
N SER A 224 -2.27 3.59 6.93
CA SER A 224 -1.32 4.10 7.92
C SER A 224 0.02 3.40 7.86
N ASP A 225 0.07 2.21 7.25
CA ASP A 225 1.26 1.34 7.20
C ASP A 225 1.79 1.11 8.63
N THR A 226 0.82 0.80 9.51
CA THR A 226 1.12 0.69 10.94
C THR A 226 1.75 -0.65 11.28
N HIS A 227 2.84 -0.62 12.04
CA HIS A 227 3.51 -1.76 12.66
C HIS A 227 3.41 -1.72 14.20
N VAL A 228 2.76 -0.67 14.71
CA VAL A 228 2.49 -0.49 16.15
C VAL A 228 1.08 0.06 16.35
N PRO A 229 0.26 -0.50 17.27
CA PRO A 229 -1.18 -0.24 17.35
C PRO A 229 -1.57 1.23 17.47
N ASN A 230 -0.77 2.07 18.11
CA ASN A 230 -1.07 3.48 18.35
C ASN A 230 -0.82 4.41 17.15
N THR A 231 -0.46 3.87 15.98
CA THR A 231 -0.24 4.65 14.74
C THR A 231 -1.31 4.43 13.67
N LEU A 232 -2.39 3.71 14.03
CA LEU A 232 -3.55 3.51 13.14
C LEU A 232 -4.17 4.85 12.73
N ALA A 233 -4.64 4.93 11.51
CA ALA A 233 -5.30 6.09 10.91
C ALA A 233 -4.54 7.42 11.10
N HIS A 234 -3.21 7.36 11.18
CA HIS A 234 -2.36 8.53 11.39
C HIS A 234 -2.62 9.60 10.33
N GLU A 235 -2.94 10.83 10.75
CA GLU A 235 -3.18 12.00 9.89
C GLU A 235 -4.30 11.83 8.83
N PHE A 236 -5.26 10.93 9.01
CA PHE A 236 -6.33 10.72 8.03
C PHE A 236 -7.23 11.94 7.84
N ASP A 237 -7.48 12.73 8.90
CA ASP A 237 -8.24 13.99 8.77
C ASP A 237 -7.55 15.00 7.86
N TYR A 238 -6.23 15.09 7.95
CA TYR A 238 -5.42 15.91 7.05
C TYR A 238 -5.55 15.43 5.60
N ILE A 239 -5.48 14.12 5.37
CA ILE A 239 -5.64 13.55 4.03
C ILE A 239 -7.05 13.80 3.48
N TYR A 240 -8.09 13.64 4.30
CA TYR A 240 -9.46 13.95 3.86
C TYR A 240 -9.62 15.42 3.44
N SER A 241 -8.95 16.36 4.12
CA SER A 241 -8.98 17.76 3.72
C SER A 241 -8.33 17.98 2.35
N ILE A 242 -7.17 17.38 2.10
CA ILE A 242 -6.48 17.44 0.80
C ILE A 242 -7.35 16.84 -0.31
N LEU A 243 -7.92 15.66 -0.09
CA LEU A 243 -8.75 15.00 -1.09
C LEU A 243 -9.97 15.84 -1.47
N LYS A 244 -10.64 16.47 -0.49
CA LYS A 244 -11.77 17.39 -0.74
C LYS A 244 -11.35 18.62 -1.52
N GLU A 245 -10.21 19.22 -1.20
CA GLU A 245 -9.67 20.39 -1.93
C GLU A 245 -9.36 20.06 -3.39
N ILE A 246 -8.86 18.85 -3.66
CA ILE A 246 -8.60 18.36 -5.02
C ILE A 246 -9.90 18.08 -5.79
N GLY A 247 -10.99 17.71 -5.08
CA GLY A 247 -12.30 17.41 -5.68
C GLY A 247 -12.70 15.93 -5.60
N PHE A 248 -12.00 15.12 -4.81
CA PHE A 248 -12.48 13.76 -4.53
C PHE A 248 -13.71 13.81 -3.63
N GLU A 249 -14.75 13.10 -4.00
CA GLU A 249 -15.97 12.96 -3.21
C GLU A 249 -15.99 11.67 -2.37
N TYR A 250 -15.15 10.71 -2.72
CA TYR A 250 -15.15 9.36 -2.18
C TYR A 250 -13.73 8.87 -1.93
N ILE A 251 -13.58 8.03 -0.89
CA ILE A 251 -12.51 7.05 -0.78
C ILE A 251 -13.05 5.68 -1.15
N THR A 252 -12.16 4.71 -1.29
CA THR A 252 -12.54 3.35 -1.68
C THR A 252 -12.26 2.38 -0.56
N THR A 253 -13.24 1.54 -0.26
CA THR A 253 -13.11 0.32 0.55
C THR A 253 -13.24 -0.90 -0.35
N PHE A 254 -12.86 -2.06 0.15
CA PHE A 254 -12.88 -3.29 -0.66
C PHE A 254 -13.54 -4.45 0.10
N GLU A 255 -14.07 -5.38 -0.65
CA GLU A 255 -14.53 -6.67 -0.17
C GLU A 255 -14.43 -7.69 -1.32
N LYS A 256 -13.70 -8.78 -1.10
CA LYS A 256 -13.41 -9.79 -2.14
C LYS A 256 -12.83 -9.17 -3.43
N LEU A 257 -11.86 -8.26 -3.24
CA LEU A 257 -11.17 -7.49 -4.28
C LEU A 257 -12.07 -6.52 -5.07
N GLU A 258 -13.35 -6.37 -4.71
CA GLU A 258 -14.29 -5.48 -5.38
C GLU A 258 -14.36 -4.12 -4.68
N PRO A 259 -14.18 -3.01 -5.41
CA PRO A 259 -14.19 -1.67 -4.82
C PRO A 259 -15.60 -1.20 -4.45
N LYS A 260 -15.70 -0.51 -3.32
CA LYS A 260 -16.91 0.17 -2.84
C LYS A 260 -16.56 1.62 -2.49
N PHE A 261 -17.35 2.56 -2.95
CA PHE A 261 -17.10 3.98 -2.73
C PHE A 261 -17.80 4.49 -1.49
N VAL A 262 -17.04 5.15 -0.62
CA VAL A 262 -17.52 5.75 0.63
C VAL A 262 -17.32 7.27 0.55
N LYS A 263 -18.39 8.03 0.76
CA LYS A 263 -18.35 9.50 0.71
C LYS A 263 -17.54 10.07 1.88
N ILE A 264 -16.69 11.07 1.58
CA ILE A 264 -15.82 11.75 2.55
C ILE A 264 -16.28 13.17 2.85
#